data_dbc37dcbecf558ab4d84159f3ea042d8
#
_entry.id   dbc37dcbecf558ab4d84159f3ea042d8
#
_cell.length_a   1.000
_cell.length_b   1.000
_cell.length_c   1.000
_cell.angle_alpha   90.00
_cell.angle_beta   90.00
_cell.angle_gamma   90.00
#
_symmetry.space_group_name_H-M   'P 1'
#
loop_
_entity.id
_entity.type
_entity.pdbx_description
1 polymer ?
#
loop_
_entity_poly.entity_id
_entity_poly.type
_entity_poly.pdbx_seq_one_letter_code
_entity_poly.pdbx_strand_id
1 'polypeptide(L)'
;GQATLNAFPTEENGDTMNDAYYKRNKKVAERFNVEFVESTDGDGLDISFIRKDVSAGDDAYDLYQIWDRVAISAAQEGLIYSIDNLPDINLSKPYWGAFNESLTIKGKQWYVTGDENPVLLTGLVALFFSKDMADDLGIGRETFYNDVRQGKWTTDKFFGYAKQALRDVNGNGEVDEGDIFGIAMTSNSFFVDFFTNSGARFID
;
A
#
# COMPACT_ATOMS: atom_id res chain seq x y z
N GLY A 1 8.37 -5.27 -14.89
CA GLY A 1 7.81 -6.24 -13.96
C GLY A 1 8.04 -5.74 -12.55
N GLN A 2 7.00 -5.66 -11.73
CA GLN A 2 7.18 -5.47 -10.30
C GLN A 2 7.93 -6.70 -9.79
N ALA A 3 9.09 -6.50 -9.17
CA ALA A 3 9.72 -7.55 -8.41
C ALA A 3 8.78 -7.86 -7.24
N THR A 4 8.07 -8.98 -7.31
CA THR A 4 7.32 -9.49 -6.18
C THR A 4 8.34 -9.86 -5.11
N LEU A 5 8.37 -9.09 -4.02
CA LEU A 5 9.17 -9.46 -2.86
C LEU A 5 8.57 -10.74 -2.29
N ASN A 6 9.35 -11.83 -2.38
CA ASN A 6 8.98 -13.09 -1.73
C ASN A 6 9.16 -12.93 -0.21
N ALA A 7 8.08 -12.97 0.54
CA ALA A 7 8.11 -12.86 2.00
C ALA A 7 8.56 -14.17 2.68
N PHE A 8 8.58 -15.29 1.95
CA PHE A 8 8.91 -16.63 2.45
C PHE A 8 9.98 -17.33 1.61
N PRO A 9 11.19 -16.72 1.45
CA PRO A 9 12.26 -17.36 0.70
C PRO A 9 12.72 -18.65 1.39
N THR A 10 13.06 -19.66 0.57
CA THR A 10 13.47 -20.98 1.04
C THR A 10 14.97 -21.08 1.31
N GLU A 11 15.77 -20.13 0.78
CA GLU A 11 17.23 -20.10 0.94
C GLU A 11 17.78 -18.68 0.88
N GLU A 12 19.01 -18.50 1.38
CA GLU A 12 19.79 -17.27 1.18
C GLU A 12 20.39 -17.27 -0.22
N ASN A 13 20.32 -16.14 -0.93
CA ASN A 13 20.82 -16.01 -2.29
C ASN A 13 21.75 -14.80 -2.50
N GLY A 14 22.13 -14.10 -1.40
CA GLY A 14 22.99 -12.92 -1.42
C GLY A 14 22.22 -11.60 -1.65
N ASP A 15 20.93 -11.63 -1.94
CA ASP A 15 20.09 -10.44 -1.94
C ASP A 15 19.74 -10.03 -0.51
N THR A 16 19.94 -8.76 -0.19
CA THR A 16 19.81 -8.24 1.18
C THR A 16 18.40 -8.45 1.75
N MET A 17 17.36 -8.26 0.94
CA MET A 17 15.97 -8.41 1.39
C MET A 17 15.60 -9.88 1.53
N ASN A 18 15.93 -10.70 0.53
CA ASN A 18 15.73 -12.14 0.57
C ASN A 18 16.34 -12.75 1.83
N ASP A 19 17.62 -12.47 2.07
CA ASP A 19 18.36 -13.05 3.20
C ASP A 19 17.82 -12.56 4.55
N ALA A 20 17.36 -11.32 4.62
CA ALA A 20 16.71 -10.79 5.82
C ALA A 20 15.37 -11.52 6.12
N TYR A 21 14.54 -11.75 5.09
CA TYR A 21 13.29 -12.50 5.25
C TYR A 21 13.55 -13.96 5.60
N TYR A 22 14.50 -14.61 4.94
CA TYR A 22 14.89 -15.98 5.27
C TYR A 22 15.29 -16.12 6.75
N LYS A 23 16.21 -15.26 7.21
CA LYS A 23 16.66 -15.26 8.62
C LYS A 23 15.54 -14.97 9.62
N ARG A 24 14.65 -14.03 9.29
CA ARG A 24 13.47 -13.72 10.11
C ARG A 24 12.57 -14.96 10.23
N ASN A 25 12.20 -15.55 9.10
CA ASN A 25 11.29 -16.69 9.07
C ASN A 25 11.88 -17.91 9.81
N LYS A 26 13.16 -18.20 9.58
CA LYS A 26 13.88 -19.26 10.29
C LYS A 26 13.87 -19.05 11.80
N LYS A 27 14.14 -17.82 12.27
CA LYS A 27 14.11 -17.49 13.71
C LYS A 27 12.72 -17.67 14.31
N VAL A 28 11.66 -17.32 13.58
CA VAL A 28 10.28 -17.51 14.02
C VAL A 28 9.93 -19.00 14.07
N ALA A 29 10.24 -19.73 13.00
CA ALA A 29 10.02 -21.16 12.91
C ALA A 29 10.68 -21.93 14.07
N GLU A 30 11.94 -21.64 14.35
CA GLU A 30 12.70 -22.25 15.46
C GLU A 30 12.10 -21.88 16.85
N ARG A 31 11.70 -20.60 17.03
CA ARG A 31 11.18 -20.12 18.31
C ARG A 31 9.83 -20.74 18.67
N PHE A 32 8.96 -20.88 17.68
CA PHE A 32 7.57 -21.31 17.90
C PHE A 32 7.33 -22.76 17.47
N ASN A 33 8.37 -23.45 16.98
CA ASN A 33 8.29 -24.80 16.44
C ASN A 33 7.18 -24.95 15.39
N VAL A 34 7.19 -24.03 14.43
CA VAL A 34 6.24 -23.99 13.29
C VAL A 34 7.01 -24.10 11.98
N GLU A 35 6.36 -24.55 10.93
CA GLU A 35 6.88 -24.55 9.57
C GLU A 35 6.08 -23.55 8.72
N PHE A 36 6.76 -22.76 7.91
CA PHE A 36 6.12 -21.89 6.92
C PHE A 36 6.04 -22.63 5.59
N VAL A 37 4.83 -22.91 5.16
CA VAL A 37 4.54 -23.50 3.84
C VAL A 37 3.72 -22.47 3.06
N GLU A 38 4.33 -21.89 2.02
CA GLU A 38 3.64 -20.97 1.15
C GLU A 38 2.89 -21.72 0.06
N SER A 39 1.60 -21.40 -0.11
CA SER A 39 0.83 -21.81 -1.28
C SER A 39 0.57 -20.60 -2.17
N THR A 40 0.79 -20.78 -3.46
CA THR A 40 0.53 -19.79 -4.50
C THR A 40 -0.69 -20.14 -5.36
N ASP A 41 -1.61 -20.94 -4.83
CA ASP A 41 -2.82 -21.38 -5.53
C ASP A 41 -3.79 -20.25 -5.88
N GLY A 42 -3.56 -19.07 -5.33
CA GLY A 42 -4.28 -17.83 -5.67
C GLY A 42 -3.32 -16.65 -5.80
N ASP A 43 -3.70 -15.66 -6.59
CA ASP A 43 -2.95 -14.41 -6.76
C ASP A 43 -3.26 -13.37 -5.67
N GLY A 44 -4.09 -13.71 -4.68
CA GLY A 44 -4.57 -12.80 -3.64
C GLY A 44 -5.56 -11.73 -4.14
N LEU A 45 -5.93 -11.77 -5.41
CA LEU A 45 -6.80 -10.79 -6.07
C LEU A 45 -8.25 -11.25 -6.19
N ASP A 46 -8.50 -12.56 -6.04
CA ASP A 46 -9.81 -13.18 -6.14
C ASP A 46 -10.15 -13.98 -4.88
N ILE A 47 -11.41 -13.91 -4.46
CA ILE A 47 -11.94 -14.60 -3.29
C ILE A 47 -12.23 -16.10 -3.54
N SER A 48 -12.25 -16.53 -4.79
CA SER A 48 -12.69 -17.89 -5.17
C SER A 48 -11.87 -19.00 -4.51
N PHE A 49 -10.58 -18.77 -4.31
CA PHE A 49 -9.72 -19.76 -3.65
C PHE A 49 -10.07 -19.92 -2.16
N ILE A 50 -10.41 -18.83 -1.45
CA ILE A 50 -10.85 -18.86 -0.05
C ILE A 50 -12.19 -19.59 0.06
N ARG A 51 -13.14 -19.31 -0.85
CA ARG A 51 -14.41 -20.01 -0.89
C ARG A 51 -14.25 -21.53 -1.11
N LYS A 52 -13.33 -21.90 -2.01
CA LYS A 52 -13.03 -23.30 -2.30
C LYS A 52 -12.47 -24.01 -1.07
N ASP A 53 -11.47 -23.40 -0.41
CA ASP A 53 -10.82 -23.93 0.78
C ASP A 53 -11.83 -24.10 1.93
N VAL A 54 -12.54 -23.05 2.31
CA VAL A 54 -13.54 -23.09 3.37
C VAL A 54 -14.66 -24.09 3.06
N SER A 55 -15.06 -24.23 1.77
CA SER A 55 -16.09 -25.19 1.36
C SER A 55 -15.61 -26.63 1.40
N ALA A 56 -14.31 -26.87 1.18
CA ALA A 56 -13.71 -28.20 1.28
C ALA A 56 -13.67 -28.68 2.74
N GLY A 57 -13.46 -27.76 3.69
CA GLY A 57 -13.44 -28.08 5.12
C GLY A 57 -12.26 -28.96 5.54
N ASP A 58 -11.17 -28.93 4.78
CA ASP A 58 -9.97 -29.74 4.99
C ASP A 58 -8.87 -29.03 5.78
N ASP A 59 -9.12 -27.77 6.21
CA ASP A 59 -8.19 -26.97 7.03
C ASP A 59 -6.80 -26.83 6.37
N ALA A 60 -6.80 -26.55 5.06
CA ALA A 60 -5.59 -26.55 4.27
C ALA A 60 -4.68 -25.35 4.55
N TYR A 61 -5.24 -24.23 5.01
CA TYR A 61 -4.50 -22.98 5.24
C TYR A 61 -4.85 -22.35 6.59
N ASP A 62 -3.81 -21.99 7.35
CA ASP A 62 -3.93 -21.28 8.63
C ASP A 62 -4.09 -19.77 8.46
N LEU A 63 -3.53 -19.19 7.38
CA LEU A 63 -3.45 -17.75 7.16
C LEU A 63 -3.54 -17.40 5.68
N TYR A 64 -4.31 -16.34 5.39
CA TYR A 64 -4.38 -15.76 4.04
C TYR A 64 -3.70 -14.39 4.01
N GLN A 65 -2.72 -14.22 3.11
CA GLN A 65 -2.18 -12.91 2.76
C GLN A 65 -2.82 -12.46 1.44
N ILE A 66 -3.73 -11.50 1.54
CA ILE A 66 -4.62 -11.11 0.45
C ILE A 66 -4.75 -9.58 0.37
N TRP A 67 -5.25 -9.08 -0.73
CA TRP A 67 -5.59 -7.69 -0.87
C TRP A 67 -6.78 -7.31 0.03
N ASP A 68 -6.79 -6.08 0.54
CA ASP A 68 -7.83 -5.52 1.41
C ASP A 68 -9.25 -5.71 0.85
N ARG A 69 -9.45 -5.44 -0.44
CA ARG A 69 -10.76 -5.64 -1.10
C ARG A 69 -11.24 -7.08 -1.05
N VAL A 70 -10.31 -8.05 -1.12
CA VAL A 70 -10.63 -9.49 -1.01
C VAL A 70 -10.94 -9.83 0.44
N ALA A 71 -10.19 -9.28 1.40
CA ALA A 71 -10.44 -9.46 2.83
C ALA A 71 -11.82 -8.92 3.24
N ILE A 72 -12.22 -7.76 2.72
CA ILE A 72 -13.56 -7.19 2.94
C ILE A 72 -14.64 -8.14 2.43
N SER A 73 -14.50 -8.66 1.21
CA SER A 73 -15.44 -9.59 0.62
C SER A 73 -15.51 -10.90 1.42
N ALA A 74 -14.36 -11.44 1.85
CA ALA A 74 -14.28 -12.64 2.66
C ALA A 74 -14.96 -12.46 4.04
N ALA A 75 -14.79 -11.28 4.67
CA ALA A 75 -15.48 -10.94 5.90
C ALA A 75 -17.01 -10.85 5.71
N GLN A 76 -17.47 -10.25 4.61
CA GLN A 76 -18.90 -10.14 4.30
C GLN A 76 -19.55 -11.51 4.08
N GLU A 77 -18.83 -12.46 3.51
CA GLU A 77 -19.29 -13.82 3.27
C GLU A 77 -19.07 -14.76 4.47
N GLY A 78 -18.45 -14.26 5.55
CA GLY A 78 -18.18 -15.08 6.75
C GLY A 78 -17.12 -16.15 6.55
N LEU A 79 -16.19 -15.96 5.61
CA LEU A 79 -15.14 -16.92 5.29
C LEU A 79 -13.89 -16.76 6.15
N ILE A 80 -13.77 -15.66 6.88
CA ILE A 80 -12.64 -15.37 7.78
C ILE A 80 -13.13 -14.99 9.16
N TYR A 81 -12.29 -15.20 10.17
CA TYR A 81 -12.58 -14.84 11.56
C TYR A 81 -12.26 -13.37 11.84
N SER A 82 -13.01 -12.77 12.79
CA SER A 82 -12.63 -11.48 13.35
C SER A 82 -11.39 -11.62 14.22
N ILE A 83 -10.44 -10.73 14.03
CA ILE A 83 -9.19 -10.67 14.79
C ILE A 83 -9.42 -10.28 16.24
N ASP A 84 -10.49 -9.55 16.55
CA ASP A 84 -10.86 -9.17 17.92
C ASP A 84 -11.00 -10.37 18.87
N ASN A 85 -11.24 -11.54 18.33
CA ASN A 85 -11.41 -12.77 19.10
C ASN A 85 -10.09 -13.57 19.28
N LEU A 86 -8.97 -13.09 18.72
CA LEU A 86 -7.67 -13.75 18.82
C LEU A 86 -6.90 -13.21 20.03
N PRO A 87 -6.64 -14.06 21.07
CA PRO A 87 -6.14 -13.59 22.37
C PRO A 87 -4.72 -13.00 22.32
N ASP A 88 -3.93 -13.43 21.36
CA ASP A 88 -2.51 -13.08 21.28
C ASP A 88 -2.21 -11.91 20.33
N ILE A 89 -3.23 -11.35 19.67
CA ILE A 89 -3.08 -10.18 18.81
C ILE A 89 -3.38 -8.90 19.59
N ASN A 90 -2.35 -8.07 19.76
CA ASN A 90 -2.46 -6.76 20.38
C ASN A 90 -2.15 -5.65 19.38
N LEU A 91 -3.18 -5.05 18.79
CA LEU A 91 -3.09 -4.02 17.78
C LEU A 91 -2.49 -2.69 18.28
N SER A 92 -2.33 -2.49 19.59
CA SER A 92 -1.66 -1.32 20.14
C SER A 92 -0.13 -1.38 20.03
N LYS A 93 0.42 -2.48 19.56
CA LYS A 93 1.86 -2.61 19.37
C LYS A 93 2.34 -1.80 18.16
N PRO A 94 3.54 -1.19 18.23
CA PRO A 94 4.00 -0.24 17.20
C PRO A 94 4.27 -0.88 15.82
N TYR A 95 4.45 -2.19 15.76
CA TYR A 95 4.61 -2.92 14.48
C TYR A 95 3.31 -3.12 13.71
N TRP A 96 2.15 -2.87 14.34
CA TRP A 96 0.90 -2.71 13.63
C TRP A 96 0.76 -1.24 13.19
N GLY A 97 0.57 -0.99 11.93
CA GLY A 97 0.41 0.38 11.43
C GLY A 97 -0.81 1.08 12.05
N ALA A 98 -0.68 2.36 12.35
CA ALA A 98 -1.78 3.16 12.92
C ALA A 98 -3.05 3.16 12.06
N PHE A 99 -2.92 2.92 10.75
CA PHE A 99 -4.05 2.84 9.82
C PHE A 99 -4.95 1.62 10.04
N ASN A 100 -4.55 0.62 10.83
CA ASN A 100 -5.42 -0.53 11.16
C ASN A 100 -6.73 -0.09 11.83
N GLU A 101 -6.75 1.03 12.54
CA GLU A 101 -7.98 1.58 13.11
C GLU A 101 -9.02 1.92 12.03
N SER A 102 -8.57 2.35 10.85
CA SER A 102 -9.45 2.66 9.71
C SER A 102 -9.92 1.43 8.94
N LEU A 103 -9.39 0.24 9.24
CA LEU A 103 -9.80 -1.04 8.64
C LEU A 103 -10.92 -1.74 9.43
N THR A 104 -11.49 -1.08 10.42
CA THR A 104 -12.59 -1.59 11.23
C THR A 104 -13.91 -1.48 10.47
N ILE A 105 -14.65 -2.57 10.36
CA ILE A 105 -15.96 -2.64 9.71
C ILE A 105 -17.02 -3.01 10.74
N LYS A 106 -17.99 -2.13 10.95
CA LYS A 106 -19.07 -2.30 11.96
C LYS A 106 -18.51 -2.63 13.36
N GLY A 107 -17.43 -1.95 13.75
CA GLY A 107 -16.78 -2.12 15.04
C GLY A 107 -16.02 -3.43 15.21
N LYS A 108 -15.72 -4.14 14.14
CA LYS A 108 -14.91 -5.38 14.15
C LYS A 108 -13.72 -5.26 13.23
N GLN A 109 -12.59 -5.79 13.68
CA GLN A 109 -11.37 -5.92 12.89
C GLN A 109 -11.33 -7.31 12.24
N TRP A 110 -11.27 -7.34 10.92
CA TRP A 110 -11.31 -8.59 10.15
C TRP A 110 -9.96 -8.98 9.56
N TYR A 111 -9.11 -8.01 9.33
CA TYR A 111 -7.77 -8.18 8.79
C TYR A 111 -6.86 -7.09 9.32
N VAL A 112 -5.58 -7.32 9.28
CA VAL A 112 -4.55 -6.37 9.72
C VAL A 112 -3.40 -6.37 8.75
N THR A 113 -2.61 -5.30 8.81
CA THR A 113 -1.32 -5.22 8.15
C THR A 113 -0.33 -4.48 9.04
N GLY A 114 0.94 -4.74 8.86
CA GLY A 114 1.99 -4.18 9.70
C GLY A 114 3.37 -4.41 9.10
N ASP A 115 4.40 -4.31 9.93
CA ASP A 115 5.81 -4.40 9.52
C ASP A 115 6.19 -5.77 8.90
N GLU A 116 5.36 -6.79 9.06
CA GLU A 116 5.55 -8.09 8.41
C GLU A 116 5.32 -8.02 6.90
N ASN A 117 4.54 -7.04 6.44
CA ASN A 117 4.14 -6.92 5.04
C ASN A 117 5.14 -6.06 4.24
N PRO A 118 5.99 -6.67 3.39
CA PRO A 118 6.96 -5.93 2.60
C PRO A 118 6.33 -4.97 1.60
N VAL A 119 5.09 -5.23 1.18
CA VAL A 119 4.38 -4.39 0.21
C VAL A 119 4.11 -2.99 0.77
N LEU A 120 4.00 -2.82 2.08
CA LEU A 120 3.88 -1.50 2.70
C LEU A 120 5.07 -0.58 2.38
N LEU A 121 6.27 -1.14 2.27
CA LEU A 121 7.47 -0.37 1.94
C LEU A 121 7.62 -0.15 0.43
N THR A 122 7.27 -1.14 -0.38
CA THR A 122 7.40 -1.08 -1.84
C THR A 122 6.21 -0.42 -2.53
N GLY A 123 5.06 -0.40 -1.88
CA GLY A 123 3.82 0.23 -2.34
C GLY A 123 3.67 1.69 -1.94
N LEU A 124 4.72 2.33 -1.43
CA LEU A 124 4.68 3.76 -1.09
C LEU A 124 4.43 4.61 -2.34
N VAL A 125 3.39 5.42 -2.26
CA VAL A 125 3.10 6.43 -3.29
C VAL A 125 3.81 7.72 -2.94
N ALA A 126 4.52 8.29 -3.91
CA ALA A 126 5.27 9.52 -3.74
C ALA A 126 5.05 10.48 -4.92
N LEU A 127 5.07 11.77 -4.61
CA LEU A 127 5.10 12.81 -5.63
C LEU A 127 6.54 13.05 -6.06
N PHE A 128 6.81 12.85 -7.34
CA PHE A 128 8.08 13.20 -7.97
C PHE A 128 7.93 14.54 -8.69
N PHE A 129 8.97 15.34 -8.69
CA PHE A 129 9.00 16.60 -9.45
C PHE A 129 10.29 16.74 -10.24
N SER A 130 10.21 17.41 -11.36
CA SER A 130 11.37 17.80 -12.16
C SER A 130 12.10 18.95 -11.46
N LYS A 131 13.34 18.71 -11.07
CA LYS A 131 14.17 19.74 -10.41
C LYS A 131 14.50 20.88 -11.37
N ASP A 132 14.77 20.53 -12.63
CA ASP A 132 15.11 21.52 -13.64
C ASP A 132 13.91 22.43 -13.95
N MET A 133 12.71 21.84 -14.09
CA MET A 133 11.49 22.62 -14.27
C MET A 133 11.19 23.53 -13.07
N ALA A 134 11.43 23.05 -11.85
CA ALA A 134 11.25 23.87 -10.66
C ALA A 134 12.22 25.06 -10.62
N ASP A 135 13.46 24.85 -11.03
CA ASP A 135 14.46 25.92 -11.13
C ASP A 135 14.11 26.92 -12.24
N ASP A 136 13.69 26.46 -13.42
CA ASP A 136 13.28 27.29 -14.56
C ASP A 136 12.07 28.17 -14.22
N LEU A 137 11.18 27.68 -13.37
CA LEU A 137 10.01 28.44 -12.89
C LEU A 137 10.34 29.39 -11.70
N GLY A 138 11.59 29.41 -11.23
CA GLY A 138 12.00 30.21 -10.08
C GLY A 138 11.41 29.75 -8.76
N ILE A 139 10.82 28.57 -8.70
CA ILE A 139 10.25 27.99 -7.47
C ILE A 139 11.37 27.53 -6.54
N GLY A 140 12.42 26.93 -7.10
CA GLY A 140 13.54 26.34 -6.38
C GLY A 140 13.19 24.99 -5.72
N ARG A 141 14.14 24.07 -5.77
CA ARG A 141 13.97 22.67 -5.31
C ARG A 141 13.57 22.56 -3.85
N GLU A 142 14.18 23.41 -3.01
CA GLU A 142 13.96 23.36 -1.57
C GLU A 142 12.58 23.86 -1.15
N THR A 143 11.89 24.59 -1.99
CA THR A 143 10.56 25.14 -1.68
C THR A 143 9.56 24.02 -1.40
N PHE A 144 9.53 22.98 -2.22
CA PHE A 144 8.63 21.83 -2.04
C PHE A 144 8.90 21.10 -0.72
N TYR A 145 10.18 20.82 -0.42
CA TYR A 145 10.55 20.15 0.84
C TYR A 145 10.24 21.02 2.06
N ASN A 146 10.46 22.34 1.96
CA ASN A 146 10.18 23.27 3.04
C ASN A 146 8.68 23.43 3.28
N ASP A 147 7.86 23.45 2.24
CA ASP A 147 6.41 23.48 2.39
C ASP A 147 5.89 22.24 3.12
N VAL A 148 6.43 21.06 2.80
CA VAL A 148 6.08 19.82 3.51
C VAL A 148 6.54 19.87 4.97
N ARG A 149 7.82 20.20 5.23
CA ARG A 149 8.37 20.26 6.60
C ARG A 149 7.67 21.27 7.51
N GLN A 150 7.14 22.35 6.92
CA GLN A 150 6.43 23.40 7.64
C GLN A 150 4.92 23.17 7.73
N GLY A 151 4.40 22.05 7.22
CA GLY A 151 2.95 21.79 7.16
C GLY A 151 2.18 22.74 6.24
N LYS A 152 2.87 23.37 5.28
CA LYS A 152 2.28 24.30 4.31
C LYS A 152 1.97 23.65 2.95
N TRP A 153 2.26 22.37 2.80
CA TRP A 153 1.89 21.61 1.61
C TRP A 153 0.40 21.35 1.60
N THR A 154 -0.33 22.11 0.81
CA THR A 154 -1.78 22.02 0.67
C THR A 154 -2.16 21.69 -0.76
N THR A 155 -3.39 21.23 -0.96
CA THR A 155 -3.96 20.98 -2.30
C THR A 155 -3.88 22.22 -3.19
N ASP A 156 -4.19 23.40 -2.65
CA ASP A 156 -4.12 24.66 -3.40
C ASP A 156 -2.70 24.99 -3.85
N LYS A 157 -1.71 24.76 -2.99
CA LYS A 157 -0.29 24.96 -3.35
C LYS A 157 0.13 23.95 -4.43
N PHE A 158 -0.21 22.69 -4.27
CA PHE A 158 0.09 21.66 -5.25
C PHE A 158 -0.44 22.03 -6.64
N PHE A 159 -1.72 22.35 -6.73
CA PHE A 159 -2.29 22.79 -8.01
C PHE A 159 -1.76 24.13 -8.47
N GLY A 160 -1.39 25.02 -7.55
CA GLY A 160 -0.76 26.30 -7.87
C GLY A 160 0.59 26.11 -8.57
N TYR A 161 1.44 25.20 -8.09
CA TYR A 161 2.71 24.85 -8.74
C TYR A 161 2.48 24.17 -10.09
N ALA A 162 1.56 23.23 -10.13
CA ALA A 162 1.23 22.51 -11.36
C ALA A 162 0.75 23.49 -12.47
N LYS A 163 -0.07 24.47 -12.10
CA LYS A 163 -0.58 25.49 -13.01
C LYS A 163 0.51 26.38 -13.58
N GLN A 164 1.56 26.68 -12.80
CA GLN A 164 2.70 27.47 -13.26
C GLN A 164 3.56 26.71 -14.30
N ALA A 165 3.56 25.38 -14.22
CA ALA A 165 4.31 24.53 -15.16
C ALA A 165 3.59 24.28 -16.49
N LEU A 166 2.27 24.48 -16.55
CA LEU A 166 1.49 24.31 -17.76
C LEU A 166 1.89 25.37 -18.79
N ARG A 167 2.29 24.93 -19.97
CA ARG A 167 2.64 25.82 -21.10
C ARG A 167 2.11 25.30 -22.42
N ASP A 168 1.41 26.15 -23.14
CA ASP A 168 1.06 25.97 -24.54
C ASP A 168 2.34 26.16 -25.37
N VAL A 169 2.91 25.08 -25.85
CA VAL A 169 4.18 25.05 -26.58
C VAL A 169 3.95 25.22 -28.06
N ASN A 170 2.84 24.71 -28.59
CA ASN A 170 2.50 24.79 -30.00
C ASN A 170 1.75 26.07 -30.39
N GLY A 171 1.29 26.87 -29.41
CA GLY A 171 0.67 28.17 -29.60
C GLY A 171 -0.76 28.12 -30.15
N ASN A 172 -1.44 26.97 -30.04
CA ASN A 172 -2.79 26.80 -30.59
C ASN A 172 -3.92 27.26 -29.62
N GLY A 173 -3.58 27.57 -28.37
CA GLY A 173 -4.53 28.03 -27.33
C GLY A 173 -5.34 26.92 -26.71
N GLU A 174 -5.07 25.66 -27.04
CA GLU A 174 -5.70 24.47 -26.45
C GLU A 174 -4.66 23.72 -25.61
N VAL A 175 -5.11 22.88 -24.69
CA VAL A 175 -4.24 22.01 -23.90
C VAL A 175 -4.26 20.63 -24.55
N ASP A 176 -3.17 20.25 -25.21
CA ASP A 176 -3.07 19.01 -25.98
C ASP A 176 -1.72 18.30 -25.82
N GLU A 177 -1.51 17.17 -26.53
CA GLU A 177 -0.32 16.33 -26.43
C GLU A 177 1.00 17.06 -26.79
N GLY A 178 0.93 18.22 -27.46
CA GLY A 178 2.08 19.05 -27.82
C GLY A 178 2.58 19.94 -26.68
N ASP A 179 1.88 19.99 -25.55
CA ASP A 179 2.11 20.93 -24.48
C ASP A 179 2.91 20.37 -23.30
N ILE A 180 3.37 21.26 -22.45
CA ILE A 180 3.98 20.89 -21.17
C ILE A 180 2.90 20.87 -20.09
N PHE A 181 2.70 19.71 -19.51
CA PHE A 181 1.75 19.53 -18.40
C PHE A 181 2.41 19.73 -17.06
N GLY A 182 1.69 20.38 -16.14
CA GLY A 182 2.16 20.55 -14.77
C GLY A 182 2.04 19.30 -13.89
N ILE A 183 1.21 18.35 -14.30
CA ILE A 183 0.98 17.08 -13.60
C ILE A 183 0.89 15.95 -14.61
N ALA A 184 1.58 14.84 -14.31
CA ALA A 184 1.35 13.55 -14.93
C ALA A 184 0.97 12.53 -13.87
N MET A 185 -0.12 11.79 -14.05
CA MET A 185 -0.62 10.85 -13.07
C MET A 185 -1.38 9.70 -13.72
N THR A 186 -1.49 8.58 -12.99
CA THR A 186 -2.43 7.53 -13.35
C THR A 186 -3.77 7.80 -12.67
N SER A 187 -4.87 7.73 -13.41
CA SER A 187 -6.18 8.20 -12.98
C SER A 187 -6.69 7.55 -11.67
N ASN A 188 -6.50 6.24 -11.52
CA ASN A 188 -7.07 5.52 -10.38
C ASN A 188 -6.33 5.79 -9.07
N SER A 189 -5.00 5.69 -9.07
CA SER A 189 -4.19 5.87 -7.87
C SER A 189 -4.29 7.28 -7.31
N PHE A 190 -4.23 8.28 -8.20
CA PHE A 190 -4.29 9.67 -7.80
C PHE A 190 -5.59 10.02 -7.06
N PHE A 191 -6.73 9.52 -7.53
CA PHE A 191 -8.02 9.82 -6.92
C PHE A 191 -8.12 9.23 -5.51
N VAL A 192 -7.68 7.98 -5.33
CA VAL A 192 -7.66 7.31 -4.04
C VAL A 192 -6.70 8.01 -3.08
N ASP A 193 -5.50 8.35 -3.53
CA ASP A 193 -4.49 9.00 -2.70
C ASP A 193 -4.93 10.42 -2.27
N PHE A 194 -5.51 11.19 -3.18
CA PHE A 194 -6.04 12.51 -2.85
C PHE A 194 -7.20 12.44 -1.86
N PHE A 195 -8.10 11.49 -2.06
CA PHE A 195 -9.25 11.29 -1.18
C PHE A 195 -8.81 10.90 0.23
N THR A 196 -7.96 9.91 0.35
CA THR A 196 -7.46 9.41 1.65
C THR A 196 -6.62 10.45 2.38
N ASN A 197 -5.75 11.18 1.66
CA ASN A 197 -4.93 12.24 2.24
C ASN A 197 -5.73 13.49 2.63
N SER A 198 -6.94 13.66 2.14
CA SER A 198 -7.85 14.73 2.58
C SER A 198 -8.46 14.47 3.97
N GLY A 199 -8.23 13.29 4.55
CA GLY A 199 -8.87 12.84 5.79
C GLY A 199 -10.28 12.28 5.58
N ALA A 200 -10.75 12.21 4.34
CA ALA A 200 -12.03 11.59 4.02
C ALA A 200 -11.95 10.06 4.17
N ARG A 201 -13.07 9.45 4.51
CA ARG A 201 -13.21 7.99 4.64
C ARG A 201 -14.22 7.48 3.62
N PHE A 202 -13.96 6.31 3.06
CA PHE A 202 -14.91 5.64 2.15
C PHE A 202 -16.05 4.96 2.92
N ILE A 203 -15.80 4.62 4.17
CA ILE A 203 -16.76 3.91 5.04
C ILE A 203 -16.66 4.54 6.44
N ASP A 204 -17.81 4.81 7.05
CA ASP A 204 -17.96 5.24 8.45
C ASP A 204 -18.22 4.03 9.37
#